data_22b2bb664d4114c2431d5d8792ee186a
#
_entry.id   22b2bb664d4114c2431d5d8792ee186a
#
_cell.length_a   1.000
_cell.length_b   1.000
_cell.length_c   1.000
_cell.angle_alpha   90.00
_cell.angle_beta   90.00
_cell.angle_gamma   90.00
#
_symmetry.space_group_name_H-M   'P 1'
#
loop_
_entity.id
_entity.type
_entity.pdbx_description
1 polymer ?
#
loop_
_entity_poly.entity_id
_entity_poly.type
_entity_poly.pdbx_seq_one_letter_code
_entity_poly.pdbx_strand_id
1 'polypeptide(L)'
;MKTKICFKCGKEQNVSEFYKHPQMADGRLGKCKICAKKDVNKHRIANIERIRAYDRTRGNRQSIEYSREYYRKNASKQLRRQQRFRKNYPDKYSARNILNNAIRTKRIQKEPCERCGSTKNIHGHHEDYAYPLTVNWLCRKHHGERHREINEIKREKENGNQSN
;
A
#
# COMPACT_ATOMS: atom_id res chain seq x y z
N MET A 1 28.24 16.59 -16.26
CA MET A 1 27.69 15.63 -15.25
C MET A 1 28.24 14.25 -15.58
N LYS A 2 28.63 13.43 -14.58
CA LYS A 2 29.13 12.08 -14.85
C LYS A 2 27.97 11.15 -15.19
N THR A 3 28.08 10.44 -16.31
CA THR A 3 27.12 9.44 -16.78
C THR A 3 27.69 8.03 -16.70
N LYS A 4 26.83 7.02 -16.73
CA LYS A 4 27.19 5.60 -16.70
C LYS A 4 26.18 4.81 -17.51
N ILE A 5 26.63 3.81 -18.24
CA ILE A 5 25.77 2.91 -19.01
C ILE A 5 25.31 1.76 -18.10
N CYS A 6 24.01 1.52 -18.03
CA CYS A 6 23.46 0.36 -17.34
C CYS A 6 23.68 -0.89 -18.18
N PHE A 7 24.45 -1.89 -17.68
CA PHE A 7 24.72 -3.12 -18.43
C PHE A 7 23.46 -3.94 -18.72
N LYS A 8 22.36 -3.72 -17.98
CA LYS A 8 21.14 -4.51 -18.13
C LYS A 8 20.15 -3.95 -19.14
N CYS A 9 20.01 -2.63 -19.25
CA CYS A 9 19.09 -1.99 -20.20
C CYS A 9 19.79 -1.18 -21.30
N GLY A 10 21.12 -1.11 -21.30
CA GLY A 10 21.91 -0.38 -22.27
C GLY A 10 21.79 1.14 -22.20
N LYS A 11 20.95 1.70 -21.34
CA LYS A 11 20.71 3.13 -21.27
C LYS A 11 21.81 3.85 -20.52
N GLU A 12 22.31 4.93 -21.11
CA GLU A 12 23.18 5.89 -20.44
C GLU A 12 22.34 6.76 -19.50
N GLN A 13 22.76 6.93 -18.27
CA GLN A 13 22.05 7.66 -17.23
C GLN A 13 23.03 8.36 -16.30
N ASN A 14 22.54 9.38 -15.59
CA ASN A 14 23.33 10.02 -14.56
C ASN A 14 23.78 9.02 -13.48
N VAL A 15 24.99 9.16 -12.99
CA VAL A 15 25.58 8.29 -11.93
C VAL A 15 24.72 8.26 -10.68
N SER A 16 23.93 9.31 -10.39
CA SER A 16 22.97 9.34 -9.29
C SER A 16 21.86 8.28 -9.41
N GLU A 17 21.59 7.81 -10.64
CA GLU A 17 20.60 6.74 -10.91
C GLU A 17 21.14 5.32 -10.67
N PHE A 18 22.33 5.20 -10.11
CA PHE A 18 22.92 3.93 -9.70
C PHE A 18 23.10 3.89 -8.18
N TYR A 19 22.79 2.75 -7.56
CA TYR A 19 23.02 2.58 -6.12
C TYR A 19 24.52 2.58 -5.81
N LYS A 20 24.89 3.16 -4.66
CA LYS A 20 26.26 3.08 -4.13
C LYS A 20 26.61 1.62 -3.85
N HIS A 21 27.85 1.23 -4.17
CA HIS A 21 28.37 -0.09 -3.90
C HIS A 21 29.90 -0.05 -3.65
N PRO A 22 30.35 -0.38 -2.44
CA PRO A 22 31.74 -0.15 -2.02
C PRO A 22 32.76 -1.00 -2.79
N GLN A 23 32.37 -2.15 -3.31
CA GLN A 23 33.27 -3.08 -4.02
C GLN A 23 33.36 -2.82 -5.53
N MET A 24 32.68 -1.81 -6.06
CA MET A 24 32.78 -1.44 -7.48
C MET A 24 33.81 -0.34 -7.66
N ALA A 25 34.62 -0.43 -8.74
CA ALA A 25 35.72 0.51 -9.00
C ALA A 25 35.27 1.99 -9.04
N ASP A 26 34.06 2.25 -9.54
CA ASP A 26 33.46 3.59 -9.58
C ASP A 26 32.51 3.88 -8.38
N GLY A 27 32.48 3.00 -7.39
CA GLY A 27 31.60 3.11 -6.21
C GLY A 27 30.11 2.96 -6.48
N ARG A 28 29.71 2.47 -7.67
CA ARG A 28 28.32 2.36 -8.10
C ARG A 28 28.00 1.01 -8.73
N LEU A 29 26.80 0.48 -8.48
CA LEU A 29 26.34 -0.73 -9.16
C LEU A 29 26.39 -0.57 -10.69
N GLY A 30 26.68 -1.65 -11.42
CA GLY A 30 26.67 -1.66 -12.87
C GLY A 30 25.28 -1.56 -13.49
N LYS A 31 24.21 -1.80 -12.72
CA LYS A 31 22.81 -1.67 -13.17
C LYS A 31 22.11 -0.48 -12.51
N CYS A 32 21.27 0.21 -13.28
CA CYS A 32 20.51 1.36 -12.78
C CYS A 32 19.47 0.95 -11.73
N LYS A 33 18.99 1.91 -10.94
CA LYS A 33 17.99 1.73 -9.89
C LYS A 33 16.70 1.06 -10.39
N ILE A 34 16.26 1.40 -11.60
CA ILE A 34 15.05 0.83 -12.22
C ILE A 34 15.26 -0.68 -12.47
N CYS A 35 16.39 -1.05 -13.11
CA CYS A 35 16.71 -2.45 -13.36
C CYS A 35 16.92 -3.23 -12.06
N ALA A 36 17.59 -2.64 -11.07
CA ALA A 36 17.76 -3.26 -9.75
C ALA A 36 16.41 -3.54 -9.06
N LYS A 37 15.49 -2.56 -9.07
CA LYS A 37 14.12 -2.74 -8.53
C LYS A 37 13.34 -3.83 -9.26
N LYS A 38 13.44 -3.87 -10.60
CA LYS A 38 12.79 -4.94 -11.41
C LYS A 38 13.31 -6.32 -11.03
N ASP A 39 14.62 -6.49 -10.81
CA ASP A 39 15.22 -7.76 -10.41
C ASP A 39 14.75 -8.20 -9.04
N VAL A 40 14.77 -7.31 -8.05
CA VAL A 40 14.27 -7.58 -6.70
C VAL A 40 12.81 -7.99 -6.74
N ASN A 41 11.99 -7.29 -7.52
CA ASN A 41 10.56 -7.60 -7.62
C ASN A 41 10.33 -8.96 -8.31
N LYS A 42 11.05 -9.24 -9.39
CA LYS A 42 11.00 -10.55 -10.07
C LYS A 42 11.37 -11.70 -9.11
N HIS A 43 12.46 -11.53 -8.36
CA HIS A 43 12.89 -12.51 -7.35
C HIS A 43 11.84 -12.68 -6.25
N ARG A 44 11.26 -11.59 -5.76
CA ARG A 44 10.21 -11.63 -4.74
C ARG A 44 8.97 -12.38 -5.22
N ILE A 45 8.51 -12.10 -6.45
CA ILE A 45 7.35 -12.80 -7.03
C ILE A 45 7.64 -14.30 -7.17
N ALA A 46 8.80 -14.66 -7.71
CA ALA A 46 9.19 -16.06 -7.90
C ALA A 46 9.33 -16.84 -6.58
N ASN A 47 9.64 -16.16 -5.46
CA ASN A 47 9.87 -16.78 -4.17
C ASN A 47 8.82 -16.42 -3.12
N ILE A 48 7.66 -15.92 -3.52
CA ILE A 48 6.68 -15.32 -2.61
C ILE A 48 6.19 -16.30 -1.53
N GLU A 49 5.96 -17.56 -1.87
CA GLU A 49 5.48 -18.56 -0.91
C GLU A 49 6.58 -18.93 0.10
N ARG A 50 7.82 -19.05 -0.36
CA ARG A 50 8.96 -19.29 0.55
C ARG A 50 9.15 -18.12 1.52
N ILE A 51 9.06 -16.89 1.04
CA ILE A 51 9.16 -15.68 1.87
C ILE A 51 8.02 -15.65 2.89
N ARG A 52 6.79 -15.91 2.45
CA ARG A 52 5.62 -15.97 3.34
C ARG A 52 5.73 -17.08 4.39
N ALA A 53 6.22 -18.26 4.01
CA ALA A 53 6.45 -19.35 4.94
C ALA A 53 7.49 -18.95 6.00
N TYR A 54 8.62 -18.39 5.58
CA TYR A 54 9.64 -17.87 6.48
C TYR A 54 9.10 -16.78 7.42
N ASP A 55 8.31 -15.84 6.92
CA ASP A 55 7.72 -14.78 7.75
C ASP A 55 6.71 -15.34 8.76
N ARG A 56 5.94 -16.36 8.40
CA ARG A 56 5.03 -17.06 9.34
C ARG A 56 5.80 -17.77 10.46
N THR A 57 6.86 -18.51 10.11
CA THR A 57 7.69 -19.24 11.12
C THR A 57 8.49 -18.28 12.00
N ARG A 58 8.92 -17.15 11.45
CA ARG A 58 9.63 -16.12 12.20
C ARG A 58 8.76 -15.50 13.30
N GLY A 59 7.46 -15.43 13.07
CA GLY A 59 6.47 -14.85 13.99
C GLY A 59 6.71 -13.38 14.30
N ASN A 60 5.97 -12.87 15.26
CA ASN A 60 6.16 -11.51 15.76
C ASN A 60 7.24 -11.49 16.85
N ARG A 61 8.47 -11.14 16.48
CA ARG A 61 9.63 -11.11 17.39
C ARG A 61 9.65 -9.92 18.36
N GLN A 62 8.74 -8.98 18.15
CA GLN A 62 8.68 -7.80 19.00
C GLN A 62 7.80 -8.06 20.21
N SER A 63 8.33 -7.77 21.41
CA SER A 63 7.54 -7.90 22.61
C SER A 63 6.39 -6.87 22.66
N ILE A 64 5.40 -7.17 23.50
CA ILE A 64 4.29 -6.24 23.76
C ILE A 64 4.81 -4.93 24.34
N GLU A 65 5.84 -4.98 25.19
CA GLU A 65 6.50 -3.83 25.81
C GLU A 65 7.17 -2.95 24.77
N TYR A 66 7.92 -3.54 23.84
CA TYR A 66 8.50 -2.81 22.71
C TYR A 66 7.42 -2.10 21.88
N SER A 67 6.33 -2.80 21.57
CA SER A 67 5.22 -2.22 20.81
C SER A 67 4.58 -1.05 21.54
N ARG A 68 4.31 -1.19 22.86
CA ARG A 68 3.76 -0.13 23.70
C ARG A 68 4.68 1.10 23.76
N GLU A 69 5.98 0.87 23.93
CA GLU A 69 6.97 1.95 23.97
C GLU A 69 7.08 2.66 22.61
N TYR A 70 7.09 1.91 21.51
CA TYR A 70 7.08 2.47 20.18
C TYR A 70 5.84 3.36 19.94
N TYR A 71 4.64 2.91 20.31
CA TYR A 71 3.43 3.71 20.17
C TYR A 71 3.45 4.95 21.08
N ARG A 72 3.93 4.85 22.29
CA ARG A 72 4.08 5.99 23.20
C ARG A 72 5.04 7.04 22.62
N LYS A 73 6.21 6.63 22.14
CA LYS A 73 7.20 7.52 21.51
C LYS A 73 6.69 8.18 20.22
N ASN A 74 5.82 7.50 19.49
CA ASN A 74 5.31 7.98 18.21
C ASN A 74 3.88 8.56 18.27
N ALA A 75 3.29 8.71 19.45
CA ALA A 75 1.90 9.17 19.62
C ALA A 75 1.62 10.52 18.92
N SER A 76 2.49 11.50 19.10
CA SER A 76 2.35 12.81 18.46
C SER A 76 2.43 12.75 16.94
N LYS A 77 3.28 11.86 16.39
CA LYS A 77 3.39 11.62 14.95
C LYS A 77 2.12 10.97 14.39
N GLN A 78 1.57 10.00 15.11
CA GLN A 78 0.30 9.36 14.74
C GLN A 78 -0.85 10.35 14.77
N LEU A 79 -0.94 11.18 15.82
CA LEU A 79 -1.96 12.21 15.94
C LEU A 79 -1.91 13.20 14.77
N ARG A 80 -0.72 13.74 14.45
CA ARG A 80 -0.52 14.63 13.29
C ARG A 80 -0.95 13.99 11.98
N ARG A 81 -0.65 12.70 11.79
CA ARG A 81 -1.08 11.94 10.60
C ARG A 81 -2.61 11.84 10.52
N GLN A 82 -3.27 11.56 11.64
CA GLN A 82 -4.74 11.51 11.70
C GLN A 82 -5.37 12.87 11.43
N GLN A 83 -4.85 13.94 12.04
CA GLN A 83 -5.32 15.31 11.81
C GLN A 83 -5.19 15.71 10.35
N ARG A 84 -4.04 15.42 9.72
CA ARG A 84 -3.81 15.66 8.30
C ARG A 84 -4.79 14.88 7.43
N PHE A 85 -5.04 13.61 7.75
CA PHE A 85 -6.03 12.82 7.01
C PHE A 85 -7.45 13.42 7.11
N ARG A 86 -7.88 13.82 8.31
CA ARG A 86 -9.18 14.49 8.51
C ARG A 86 -9.30 15.80 7.72
N LYS A 87 -8.22 16.58 7.69
CA LYS A 87 -8.17 17.84 6.95
C LYS A 87 -8.21 17.62 5.44
N ASN A 88 -7.45 16.66 4.93
CA ASN A 88 -7.31 16.45 3.48
C ASN A 88 -8.46 15.63 2.89
N TYR A 89 -9.17 14.83 3.69
CA TYR A 89 -10.24 13.94 3.24
C TYR A 89 -11.43 13.94 4.19
N PRO A 90 -12.10 15.11 4.39
CA PRO A 90 -13.19 15.26 5.35
C PRO A 90 -14.36 14.33 5.04
N ASP A 91 -14.76 14.22 3.76
CA ASP A 91 -15.87 13.36 3.33
C ASP A 91 -15.61 11.89 3.63
N LYS A 92 -14.39 11.39 3.32
CA LYS A 92 -13.99 10.02 3.64
C LYS A 92 -13.98 9.75 5.13
N TYR A 93 -13.55 10.72 5.92
CA TYR A 93 -13.53 10.62 7.37
C TYR A 93 -14.95 10.58 7.93
N SER A 94 -15.81 11.50 7.47
CA SER A 94 -17.21 11.60 7.87
C SER A 94 -17.98 10.32 7.53
N ALA A 95 -17.94 9.87 6.28
CA ALA A 95 -18.63 8.67 5.82
C ALA A 95 -18.25 7.42 6.62
N ARG A 96 -16.95 7.23 6.89
CA ARG A 96 -16.47 6.12 7.73
C ARG A 96 -17.01 6.18 9.15
N ASN A 97 -17.09 7.37 9.75
CA ASN A 97 -17.61 7.53 11.10
C ASN A 97 -19.12 7.26 11.15
N ILE A 98 -19.88 7.74 10.16
CA ILE A 98 -21.33 7.48 10.06
C ILE A 98 -21.59 5.99 9.93
N LEU A 99 -20.88 5.29 9.03
CA LEU A 99 -21.02 3.84 8.88
C LEU A 99 -20.65 3.09 10.16
N ASN A 100 -19.51 3.42 10.77
CA ASN A 100 -19.05 2.76 11.98
C ASN A 100 -20.05 2.98 13.14
N ASN A 101 -20.63 4.16 13.25
CA ASN A 101 -21.67 4.44 14.25
C ASN A 101 -22.94 3.64 13.96
N ALA A 102 -23.37 3.55 12.70
CA ALA A 102 -24.54 2.75 12.33
C ALA A 102 -24.35 1.25 12.64
N ILE A 103 -23.14 0.71 12.42
CA ILE A 103 -22.79 -0.67 12.79
C ILE A 103 -22.78 -0.82 14.31
N ARG A 104 -22.15 0.10 15.06
CA ARG A 104 -22.07 0.06 16.52
C ARG A 104 -23.43 0.14 17.18
N THR A 105 -24.34 0.93 16.63
CA THR A 105 -25.73 1.07 17.10
C THR A 105 -26.67 0.00 16.56
N LYS A 106 -26.15 -1.00 15.83
CA LYS A 106 -26.91 -2.09 15.20
C LYS A 106 -27.98 -1.64 14.19
N ARG A 107 -27.92 -0.38 13.70
CA ARG A 107 -28.79 0.09 12.62
C ARG A 107 -28.46 -0.58 11.27
N ILE A 108 -27.18 -0.94 11.09
CA ILE A 108 -26.72 -1.71 9.95
C ILE A 108 -25.93 -2.91 10.48
N GLN A 109 -26.14 -4.06 9.87
CA GLN A 109 -25.35 -5.27 10.12
C GLN A 109 -24.38 -5.47 8.94
N LYS A 110 -23.21 -6.02 9.26
CA LYS A 110 -22.25 -6.40 8.22
C LYS A 110 -22.77 -7.63 7.49
N GLU A 111 -22.78 -7.57 6.19
CA GLU A 111 -23.16 -8.68 5.32
C GLU A 111 -21.92 -9.50 4.90
N PRO A 112 -22.11 -10.73 4.45
CA PRO A 112 -21.03 -11.53 3.86
C PRO A 112 -20.39 -10.83 2.67
N CYS A 113 -19.14 -11.17 2.38
CA CYS A 113 -18.42 -10.61 1.23
C CYS A 113 -19.16 -10.88 -0.08
N GLU A 114 -19.55 -9.84 -0.79
CA GLU A 114 -20.29 -9.92 -2.06
C GLU A 114 -19.56 -10.73 -3.14
N ARG A 115 -18.21 -10.80 -3.08
CA ARG A 115 -17.40 -11.54 -4.07
C ARG A 115 -17.17 -13.02 -3.75
N CYS A 116 -17.16 -13.40 -2.45
CA CYS A 116 -16.81 -14.76 -2.07
C CYS A 116 -17.60 -15.34 -0.89
N GLY A 117 -18.64 -14.66 -0.42
CA GLY A 117 -19.49 -15.14 0.69
C GLY A 117 -18.81 -15.23 2.08
N SER A 118 -17.53 -14.88 2.19
CA SER A 118 -16.82 -14.93 3.48
C SER A 118 -17.44 -13.98 4.49
N THR A 119 -17.59 -14.44 5.72
CA THR A 119 -18.05 -13.63 6.87
C THR A 119 -16.91 -13.09 7.72
N LYS A 120 -15.65 -13.47 7.41
CA LYS A 120 -14.47 -13.07 8.20
C LYS A 120 -13.84 -11.78 7.68
N ASN A 121 -13.48 -10.87 8.60
CA ASN A 121 -12.78 -9.61 8.30
C ASN A 121 -13.50 -8.76 7.24
N ILE A 122 -14.81 -8.54 7.42
CA ILE A 122 -15.64 -7.77 6.51
C ILE A 122 -15.48 -6.28 6.74
N HIS A 123 -15.32 -5.55 5.65
CA HIS A 123 -15.19 -4.09 5.57
C HIS A 123 -16.25 -3.53 4.62
N GLY A 124 -16.88 -2.43 5.00
CA GLY A 124 -17.71 -1.64 4.08
C GLY A 124 -16.82 -0.80 3.16
N HIS A 125 -16.93 -1.01 1.87
CA HIS A 125 -16.25 -0.23 0.85
C HIS A 125 -17.20 0.82 0.27
N HIS A 126 -16.83 2.10 0.37
CA HIS A 126 -17.60 3.16 -0.28
C HIS A 126 -17.10 3.36 -1.71
N GLU A 127 -17.98 3.20 -2.67
CA GLU A 127 -17.74 3.66 -4.04
C GLU A 127 -17.85 5.18 -4.12
N ASP A 128 -18.86 5.73 -3.43
CA ASP A 128 -19.09 7.16 -3.29
C ASP A 128 -19.26 7.52 -1.81
N TYR A 129 -18.45 8.44 -1.33
CA TYR A 129 -18.47 8.91 0.06
C TYR A 129 -19.64 9.89 0.36
N ALA A 130 -20.35 10.38 -0.66
CA ALA A 130 -21.57 11.16 -0.50
C ALA A 130 -22.70 10.33 0.11
N TYR A 131 -22.66 9.00 -0.04
CA TYR A 131 -23.64 8.05 0.50
C TYR A 131 -23.04 7.17 1.60
N PRO A 132 -22.90 7.69 2.84
CA PRO A 132 -22.14 7.04 3.91
C PRO A 132 -22.62 5.64 4.33
N LEU A 133 -23.89 5.33 4.11
CA LEU A 133 -24.49 4.05 4.51
C LEU A 133 -24.60 3.06 3.33
N THR A 134 -24.32 3.50 2.11
CA THR A 134 -24.30 2.67 0.91
C THR A 134 -22.89 2.15 0.69
N VAL A 135 -22.66 0.89 0.98
CA VAL A 135 -21.33 0.26 0.91
C VAL A 135 -21.41 -1.13 0.31
N ASN A 136 -20.37 -1.53 -0.41
CA ASN A 136 -20.14 -2.92 -0.78
C ASN A 136 -19.46 -3.67 0.38
N TRP A 137 -20.02 -4.76 0.81
CA TRP A 137 -19.43 -5.58 1.87
C TRP A 137 -18.36 -6.50 1.30
N LEU A 138 -17.11 -6.25 1.64
CA LEU A 138 -15.97 -6.97 1.10
C LEU A 138 -15.07 -7.53 2.21
N CYS A 139 -14.59 -8.76 2.06
CA CYS A 139 -13.54 -9.25 2.93
C CYS A 139 -12.22 -8.49 2.67
N ARG A 140 -11.28 -8.57 3.60
CA ARG A 140 -9.99 -7.85 3.50
C ARG A 140 -9.29 -8.02 2.16
N LYS A 141 -9.35 -9.23 1.57
CA LYS A 141 -8.73 -9.53 0.27
C LYS A 141 -9.42 -8.74 -0.85
N HIS A 142 -10.73 -8.91 -1.00
CA HIS A 142 -11.49 -8.27 -2.07
C HIS A 142 -11.61 -6.76 -1.91
N HIS A 143 -11.63 -6.25 -0.67
CA HIS A 143 -11.53 -4.82 -0.42
C HIS A 143 -10.20 -4.21 -0.93
N GLY A 144 -9.08 -4.92 -0.73
CA GLY A 144 -7.80 -4.51 -1.29
C GLY A 144 -7.73 -4.62 -2.81
N GLU A 145 -8.38 -5.61 -3.40
CA GLU A 145 -8.51 -5.77 -4.86
C GLU A 145 -9.32 -4.63 -5.46
N ARG A 146 -10.46 -4.29 -4.85
CA ARG A 146 -11.30 -3.18 -5.31
C ARG A 146 -10.53 -1.85 -5.33
N HIS A 147 -9.75 -1.57 -4.31
CA HIS A 147 -8.90 -0.37 -4.31
C HIS A 147 -7.84 -0.37 -5.43
N ARG A 148 -7.31 -1.52 -5.82
CA ARG A 148 -6.37 -1.62 -6.95
C ARG A 148 -7.07 -1.33 -8.28
N GLU A 149 -8.24 -1.94 -8.51
CA GLU A 149 -9.08 -1.69 -9.69
C GLU A 149 -9.39 -0.20 -9.86
N ILE A 150 -9.84 0.47 -8.79
CA ILE A 150 -10.12 1.91 -8.82
C ILE A 150 -8.86 2.74 -9.16
N ASN A 151 -7.71 2.35 -8.62
CA ASN A 151 -6.47 3.07 -8.88
C ASN A 151 -5.95 2.84 -10.31
N GLU A 152 -6.19 1.67 -10.89
CA GLU A 152 -5.87 1.36 -12.29
C GLU A 152 -6.73 2.22 -13.23
N ILE A 153 -8.04 2.24 -13.02
CA ILE A 153 -8.97 3.08 -13.80
C ILE A 153 -8.59 4.56 -13.74
N LYS A 154 -8.18 5.07 -12.56
CA LYS A 154 -7.73 6.45 -12.42
C LYS A 154 -6.46 6.74 -13.23
N ARG A 155 -5.49 5.84 -13.19
CA ARG A 155 -4.23 5.98 -13.94
C ARG A 155 -4.48 5.96 -15.45
N GLU A 156 -5.36 5.11 -15.93
CA GLU A 156 -5.73 5.05 -17.34
C GLU A 156 -6.37 6.35 -17.81
N LYS A 157 -7.28 6.94 -17.01
CA LYS A 157 -7.89 8.24 -17.29
C LYS A 157 -6.87 9.39 -17.29
N GLU A 158 -5.92 9.38 -16.36
CA GLU A 158 -4.84 10.38 -16.29
C GLU A 158 -3.91 10.29 -17.51
N ASN A 159 -3.56 9.07 -17.94
CA ASN A 159 -2.70 8.85 -19.12
C ASN A 159 -3.43 9.15 -20.44
N GLY A 160 -4.73 8.85 -20.53
CA GLY A 160 -5.54 9.16 -21.71
C GLY A 160 -5.73 10.67 -21.97
N ASN A 161 -5.76 11.48 -20.92
CA ASN A 161 -5.88 12.94 -21.04
C ASN A 161 -4.55 13.66 -21.43
N GLN A 162 -3.41 12.95 -21.43
CA GLN A 162 -2.12 13.53 -21.86
C GLN A 162 -1.81 13.30 -23.34
N SER A 163 -2.72 12.65 -24.08
CA SER A 163 -2.53 12.29 -25.50
C SER A 163 -3.43 13.08 -26.48
N ASN A 164 -4.05 14.16 -26.00
CA ASN A 164 -4.83 15.10 -26.83
C ASN A 164 -4.22 16.49 -26.83
#